data_acbd1c339f2dd0f2369731c65143e796
#
_entry.id   acbd1c339f2dd0f2369731c65143e796
#
_cell.length_a   1.000
_cell.length_b   1.000
_cell.length_c   1.000
_cell.angle_alpha   90.00
_cell.angle_beta   90.00
_cell.angle_gamma   90.00
#
_symmetry.space_group_name_H-M   'P 1'
#
loop_
_entity.id
_entity.type
_entity.pdbx_description
1 polymer ?
#
loop_
_entity_poly.entity_id
_entity_poly.type
_entity_poly.pdbx_seq_one_letter_code
_entity_poly.pdbx_strand_id
1 'polypeptide(L)'
;MRLPDEIIIQTMQGVVDNFLKPKFISLGMNATGKWLESLEAKAVNGNGEIWGMDYTYWLAHGRKPGTMPPVSKLIPWVNAKFGVGGKEAIGIAWAVAKKIKNEGTSYYPDGTDLLEVLNSDQVKNYIYSQFKEGITVEINKILIKQLNDNFAHS
;
A
#
# COMPACT_ATOMS: atom_id res chain seq x y z
N MET A 1 20.06 13.60 15.31
CA MET A 1 20.26 13.30 13.87
C MET A 1 18.95 12.77 13.32
N ARG A 2 18.49 13.31 12.23
CA ARG A 2 17.29 12.86 11.52
C ARG A 2 17.73 12.04 10.30
N LEU A 3 17.03 10.94 10.03
CA LEU A 3 17.24 10.20 8.79
C LEU A 3 16.87 11.07 7.58
N PRO A 4 17.65 11.01 6.50
CA PRO A 4 17.28 11.64 5.24
C PRO A 4 15.95 11.10 4.73
N ASP A 5 15.10 11.98 4.19
CA ASP A 5 13.79 11.62 3.67
C ASP A 5 13.88 10.55 2.57
N GLU A 6 14.97 10.57 1.77
CA GLU A 6 15.22 9.54 0.75
C GLU A 6 15.32 8.12 1.33
N ILE A 7 16.00 7.95 2.45
CA ILE A 7 16.12 6.64 3.12
C ILE A 7 14.76 6.19 3.64
N ILE A 8 13.98 7.11 4.19
CA ILE A 8 12.63 6.83 4.67
C ILE A 8 11.74 6.39 3.50
N ILE A 9 11.74 7.16 2.40
CA ILE A 9 10.93 6.85 1.22
C ILE A 9 11.34 5.51 0.61
N GLN A 10 12.62 5.24 0.42
CA GLN A 10 13.11 3.98 -0.12
C GLN A 10 12.72 2.79 0.77
N THR A 11 12.81 2.95 2.09
CA THR A 11 12.41 1.91 3.03
C THR A 11 10.90 1.64 2.95
N MET A 12 10.07 2.67 2.93
CA MET A 12 8.62 2.53 2.80
C MET A 12 8.23 1.94 1.44
N GLN A 13 8.92 2.34 0.37
CA GLN A 13 8.71 1.74 -0.95
C GLN A 13 9.06 0.25 -0.94
N GLY A 14 10.12 -0.14 -0.27
CA GLY A 14 10.47 -1.56 -0.08
C GLY A 14 9.40 -2.33 0.70
N VAL A 15 8.78 -1.73 1.71
CA VAL A 15 7.64 -2.33 2.42
C VAL A 15 6.46 -2.53 1.47
N VAL A 16 6.15 -1.54 0.64
CA VAL A 16 5.09 -1.65 -0.38
C VAL A 16 5.38 -2.80 -1.35
N ASP A 17 6.57 -2.82 -1.93
CA ASP A 17 6.91 -3.76 -3.01
C ASP A 17 7.11 -5.19 -2.53
N ASN A 18 7.71 -5.38 -1.35
CA ASN A 18 8.07 -6.70 -0.85
C ASN A 18 7.00 -7.35 0.06
N PHE A 19 6.11 -6.56 0.64
CA PHE A 19 5.14 -7.08 1.62
C PHE A 19 3.69 -6.73 1.27
N LEU A 20 3.37 -5.48 1.03
CA LEU A 20 1.98 -5.05 0.84
C LEU A 20 1.40 -5.49 -0.51
N LYS A 21 2.11 -5.25 -1.61
CA LYS A 21 1.68 -5.69 -2.95
C LYS A 21 1.55 -7.22 -3.05
N PRO A 22 2.53 -8.03 -2.60
CA PRO A 22 2.40 -9.49 -2.61
C PRO A 22 1.22 -9.96 -1.76
N LYS A 23 0.97 -9.34 -0.61
CA LYS A 23 -0.19 -9.68 0.23
C LYS A 23 -1.51 -9.43 -0.49
N PHE A 24 -1.66 -8.28 -1.12
CA PHE A 24 -2.86 -7.94 -1.91
C PHE A 24 -3.11 -8.95 -3.04
N ILE A 25 -2.06 -9.32 -3.76
CA ILE A 25 -2.14 -10.31 -4.83
C ILE A 25 -2.52 -11.70 -4.26
N SER A 26 -1.92 -12.10 -3.14
CA SER A 26 -2.21 -13.38 -2.50
C SER A 26 -3.66 -13.51 -2.01
N LEU A 27 -4.30 -12.39 -1.69
CA LEU A 27 -5.73 -12.34 -1.33
C LEU A 27 -6.66 -12.40 -2.55
N GLY A 28 -6.12 -12.46 -3.78
CA GLY A 28 -6.91 -12.48 -5.00
C GLY A 28 -7.67 -11.20 -5.30
N MET A 29 -7.26 -10.07 -4.72
CA MET A 29 -7.95 -8.78 -4.82
C MET A 29 -7.58 -7.99 -6.07
N ASN A 30 -6.49 -8.36 -6.75
CA ASN A 30 -6.00 -7.64 -7.91
C ASN A 30 -6.84 -7.96 -9.16
N ALA A 31 -7.59 -6.97 -9.64
CA ALA A 31 -8.35 -7.07 -10.88
C ALA A 31 -7.86 -6.06 -11.92
N THR A 32 -7.87 -4.77 -11.59
CA THR A 32 -7.50 -3.68 -12.53
C THR A 32 -6.06 -3.18 -12.34
N GLY A 33 -5.38 -3.56 -11.27
CA GLY A 33 -4.06 -3.02 -10.90
C GLY A 33 -4.07 -1.62 -10.31
N LYS A 34 -5.17 -0.89 -10.38
CA LYS A 34 -5.26 0.52 -9.97
C LYS A 34 -4.89 0.77 -8.52
N TRP A 35 -5.25 -0.13 -7.62
CA TRP A 35 -4.87 0.02 -6.22
C TRP A 35 -3.36 -0.12 -6.04
N LEU A 36 -2.75 -1.12 -6.66
CA LEU A 36 -1.29 -1.31 -6.60
C LEU A 36 -0.53 -0.10 -7.16
N GLU A 37 -1.02 0.47 -8.26
CA GLU A 37 -0.42 1.65 -8.89
C GLU A 37 -0.61 2.93 -8.06
N SER A 38 -1.63 2.97 -7.20
CA SER A 38 -1.92 4.13 -6.34
C SER A 38 -1.03 4.21 -5.10
N LEU A 39 -0.33 3.14 -4.77
CA LEU A 39 0.49 3.09 -3.55
C LEU A 39 1.73 3.95 -3.72
N GLU A 40 1.89 4.91 -2.82
CA GLU A 40 2.98 5.88 -2.82
C GLU A 40 3.63 5.96 -1.43
N ALA A 41 4.94 5.77 -1.39
CA ALA A 41 5.73 5.95 -0.18
C ALA A 41 6.13 7.43 -0.02
N LYS A 42 5.95 7.95 1.18
CA LYS A 42 6.28 9.36 1.52
C LYS A 42 7.05 9.45 2.82
N ALA A 43 7.80 10.54 2.96
CA ALA A 43 8.38 10.97 4.23
C ALA A 43 7.71 12.30 4.62
N VAL A 44 7.02 12.29 5.76
CA VAL A 44 6.31 13.47 6.26
C VAL A 44 6.79 13.76 7.68
N ASN A 45 7.41 14.91 7.88
CA ASN A 45 7.96 15.31 9.18
C ASN A 45 8.90 14.27 9.83
N GLY A 46 9.66 13.53 9.00
CA GLY A 46 10.55 12.47 9.47
C GLY A 46 9.88 11.12 9.73
N ASN A 47 8.58 11.00 9.44
CA ASN A 47 7.84 9.75 9.52
C ASN A 47 7.67 9.14 8.12
N GLY A 48 7.79 7.82 8.04
CA GLY A 48 7.46 7.09 6.82
C GLY A 48 5.96 6.83 6.72
N GLU A 49 5.38 7.14 5.57
CA GLU A 49 3.97 6.94 5.29
C GLU A 49 3.78 6.21 3.97
N ILE A 50 2.74 5.40 3.88
CA ILE A 50 2.28 4.76 2.64
C ILE A 50 0.88 5.27 2.35
N TRP A 51 0.72 5.89 1.20
CA TRP A 51 -0.54 6.45 0.73
C TRP A 51 -1.13 5.57 -0.35
N GLY A 52 -2.45 5.49 -0.41
CA GLY A 52 -3.20 4.74 -1.41
C GLY A 52 -4.57 5.35 -1.66
N MET A 53 -5.38 4.72 -2.47
CA MET A 53 -6.74 5.17 -2.76
C MET A 53 -7.66 5.09 -1.54
N ASP A 54 -8.65 5.97 -1.48
CA ASP A 54 -9.62 6.08 -0.39
C ASP A 54 -10.36 4.77 -0.09
N TYR A 55 -10.60 3.93 -1.11
CA TYR A 55 -11.27 2.66 -0.91
C TYR A 55 -10.41 1.57 -0.24
N THR A 56 -9.15 1.86 0.09
CA THR A 56 -8.28 0.96 0.87
C THR A 56 -8.95 0.51 2.17
N TYR A 57 -9.68 1.41 2.83
CA TYR A 57 -10.47 1.06 4.01
C TYR A 57 -11.44 -0.11 3.74
N TRP A 58 -12.15 -0.06 2.62
CA TRP A 58 -13.10 -1.11 2.24
C TRP A 58 -12.45 -2.42 1.85
N LEU A 59 -11.22 -2.37 1.30
CA LEU A 59 -10.43 -3.57 1.02
C LEU A 59 -9.98 -4.27 2.32
N ALA A 60 -9.65 -3.50 3.33
CA ALA A 60 -9.22 -4.04 4.62
C ALA A 60 -10.39 -4.52 5.49
N HIS A 61 -11.48 -3.78 5.54
CA HIS A 61 -12.56 -4.01 6.52
C HIS A 61 -13.85 -4.57 5.91
N GLY A 62 -13.95 -4.60 4.59
CA GLY A 62 -15.19 -4.90 3.90
C GLY A 62 -16.18 -3.73 3.97
N ARG A 63 -17.23 -3.81 3.16
CA ARG A 63 -18.30 -2.83 3.11
C ARG A 63 -19.57 -3.43 3.69
N LYS A 64 -20.16 -2.79 4.69
CA LYS A 64 -21.42 -3.20 5.28
C LYS A 64 -22.58 -3.10 4.28
N PRO A 65 -23.66 -3.89 4.47
CA PRO A 65 -24.89 -3.73 3.69
C PRO A 65 -25.57 -2.38 3.96
N GLY A 66 -26.46 -2.00 3.08
CA GLY A 66 -27.30 -0.78 3.19
C GLY A 66 -27.19 0.15 2.00
N THR A 67 -26.01 0.54 1.60
CA THR A 67 -25.81 1.48 0.48
C THR A 67 -25.27 0.76 -0.75
N MET A 68 -25.92 0.98 -1.90
CA MET A 68 -25.45 0.43 -3.17
C MET A 68 -24.22 1.19 -3.68
N PRO A 69 -23.13 0.50 -4.03
CA PRO A 69 -22.00 1.16 -4.65
C PRO A 69 -22.36 1.68 -6.04
N PRO A 70 -21.69 2.74 -6.54
CA PRO A 70 -21.90 3.21 -7.90
C PRO A 70 -21.57 2.14 -8.92
N VAL A 71 -22.56 1.74 -9.73
CA VAL A 71 -22.41 0.68 -10.75
C VAL A 71 -21.31 1.01 -11.74
N SER A 72 -21.19 2.27 -12.15
CA SER A 72 -20.15 2.74 -13.08
C SER A 72 -18.73 2.44 -12.60
N LYS A 73 -18.48 2.44 -11.30
CA LYS A 73 -17.17 2.12 -10.72
C LYS A 73 -16.90 0.61 -10.69
N LEU A 74 -17.93 -0.21 -10.72
CA LEU A 74 -17.80 -1.67 -10.74
C LEU A 74 -17.53 -2.22 -12.14
N ILE A 75 -17.95 -1.52 -13.20
CA ILE A 75 -17.79 -1.99 -14.58
C ILE A 75 -16.32 -2.32 -14.93
N PRO A 76 -15.32 -1.45 -14.67
CA PRO A 76 -13.92 -1.77 -14.95
C PRO A 76 -13.43 -3.00 -14.18
N TRP A 77 -13.88 -3.16 -12.95
CA TRP A 77 -13.56 -4.33 -12.13
C TRP A 77 -14.18 -5.61 -12.70
N VAL A 78 -15.45 -5.56 -13.13
CA VAL A 78 -16.14 -6.68 -13.79
C VAL A 78 -15.42 -7.07 -15.08
N ASN A 79 -15.07 -6.09 -15.91
CA ASN A 79 -14.35 -6.34 -17.15
C ASN A 79 -13.01 -7.06 -16.89
N ALA A 80 -12.25 -6.59 -15.92
CA ALA A 80 -10.96 -7.18 -15.57
C ALA A 80 -11.08 -8.57 -14.95
N LYS A 81 -12.07 -8.77 -14.08
CA LYS A 81 -12.23 -10.02 -13.34
C LYS A 81 -12.87 -11.15 -14.16
N PHE A 82 -13.84 -10.83 -15.00
CA PHE A 82 -14.62 -11.82 -15.74
C PHE A 82 -14.30 -11.85 -17.25
N GLY A 83 -13.50 -10.93 -17.74
CA GLY A 83 -13.13 -10.85 -19.15
C GLY A 83 -14.32 -10.51 -20.09
N VAL A 84 -15.34 -9.83 -19.58
CA VAL A 84 -16.57 -9.48 -20.30
C VAL A 84 -16.67 -7.97 -20.49
N GLY A 85 -17.43 -7.53 -21.49
CA GLY A 85 -17.62 -6.10 -21.79
C GLY A 85 -19.06 -5.75 -22.13
N GLY A 86 -19.30 -4.49 -22.47
CA GLY A 86 -20.58 -4.00 -22.97
C GLY A 86 -21.75 -4.26 -22.01
N LYS A 87 -22.89 -4.67 -22.57
CA LYS A 87 -24.12 -4.90 -21.79
C LYS A 87 -23.99 -6.00 -20.75
N GLU A 88 -23.19 -7.02 -21.02
CA GLU A 88 -22.95 -8.13 -20.08
C GLU A 88 -22.23 -7.63 -18.84
N ALA A 89 -21.16 -6.86 -19.00
CA ALA A 89 -20.44 -6.26 -17.88
C ALA A 89 -21.34 -5.34 -17.04
N ILE A 90 -22.20 -4.55 -17.69
CA ILE A 90 -23.16 -3.69 -17.00
C ILE A 90 -24.15 -4.53 -16.18
N GLY A 91 -24.69 -5.60 -16.76
CA GLY A 91 -25.61 -6.53 -16.07
C GLY A 91 -24.98 -7.16 -14.82
N ILE A 92 -23.75 -7.65 -14.95
CA ILE A 92 -22.99 -8.22 -13.83
C ILE A 92 -22.70 -7.15 -12.77
N ALA A 93 -22.29 -5.95 -13.18
CA ALA A 93 -22.03 -4.85 -12.26
C ALA A 93 -23.27 -4.47 -11.44
N TRP A 94 -24.45 -4.44 -12.06
CA TRP A 94 -25.72 -4.23 -11.36
C TRP A 94 -26.02 -5.34 -10.35
N ALA A 95 -25.83 -6.60 -10.73
CA ALA A 95 -26.05 -7.74 -9.84
C ALA A 95 -25.11 -7.69 -8.62
N VAL A 96 -23.84 -7.38 -8.85
CA VAL A 96 -22.85 -7.21 -7.79
C VAL A 96 -23.20 -6.02 -6.87
N ALA A 97 -23.59 -4.89 -7.45
CA ALA A 97 -23.99 -3.70 -6.67
C ALA A 97 -25.20 -4.00 -5.77
N LYS A 98 -26.21 -4.71 -6.29
CA LYS A 98 -27.38 -5.17 -5.50
C LYS A 98 -26.98 -6.13 -4.38
N LYS A 99 -26.10 -7.07 -4.65
CA LYS A 99 -25.60 -8.00 -3.63
C LYS A 99 -24.88 -7.27 -2.52
N ILE A 100 -23.99 -6.33 -2.86
CA ILE A 100 -23.29 -5.50 -1.86
C ILE A 100 -24.26 -4.66 -1.04
N LYS A 101 -25.30 -4.11 -1.67
CA LYS A 101 -26.36 -3.40 -0.94
C LYS A 101 -27.07 -4.27 0.10
N ASN A 102 -27.35 -5.51 -0.25
CA ASN A 102 -28.16 -6.40 0.58
C ASN A 102 -27.33 -7.13 1.64
N GLU A 103 -26.11 -7.55 1.29
CA GLU A 103 -25.30 -8.47 2.10
C GLU A 103 -23.97 -7.85 2.55
N GLY A 104 -23.55 -6.73 1.94
CA GLY A 104 -22.18 -6.21 2.06
C GLY A 104 -21.22 -6.93 1.12
N THR A 105 -19.94 -6.61 1.23
CA THR A 105 -18.88 -7.34 0.53
C THR A 105 -18.59 -8.68 1.21
N SER A 106 -17.98 -9.62 0.48
CA SER A 106 -17.61 -10.94 1.02
C SER A 106 -16.66 -10.87 2.22
N TYR A 107 -15.97 -9.74 2.42
CA TYR A 107 -15.05 -9.52 3.54
C TYR A 107 -15.74 -8.92 4.78
N TYR A 108 -16.99 -8.53 4.69
CA TYR A 108 -17.74 -7.97 5.82
C TYR A 108 -18.41 -9.11 6.62
N PRO A 109 -18.43 -9.06 7.97
CA PRO A 109 -17.86 -8.01 8.83
C PRO A 109 -16.40 -8.21 9.23
N ASP A 110 -15.81 -9.35 8.98
CA ASP A 110 -14.50 -9.75 9.53
C ASP A 110 -13.32 -9.00 8.87
N GLY A 111 -13.53 -8.47 7.66
CA GLY A 111 -12.48 -7.80 6.89
C GLY A 111 -11.48 -8.77 6.30
N THR A 112 -10.32 -8.22 5.94
CA THR A 112 -9.14 -8.97 5.46
C THR A 112 -7.94 -8.61 6.31
N ASP A 113 -6.92 -9.44 6.27
CA ASP A 113 -5.64 -9.17 6.94
C ASP A 113 -4.65 -8.35 6.06
N LEU A 114 -5.17 -7.65 5.02
CA LEU A 114 -4.36 -6.89 4.08
C LEU A 114 -3.40 -5.91 4.76
N LEU A 115 -3.90 -5.11 5.69
CA LEU A 115 -3.08 -4.10 6.39
C LEU A 115 -2.35 -4.68 7.61
N GLU A 116 -2.72 -5.85 8.09
CA GLU A 116 -2.04 -6.50 9.23
C GLU A 116 -0.60 -6.88 8.89
N VAL A 117 -0.31 -7.14 7.61
CA VAL A 117 1.07 -7.40 7.17
C VAL A 117 2.03 -6.28 7.56
N LEU A 118 1.56 -5.03 7.61
CA LEU A 118 2.37 -3.88 8.00
C LEU A 118 2.81 -3.92 9.48
N ASN A 119 2.09 -4.63 10.32
CA ASN A 119 2.43 -4.86 11.74
C ASN A 119 3.20 -6.15 11.99
N SER A 120 3.49 -6.92 10.94
CA SER A 120 4.23 -8.17 11.06
C SER A 120 5.68 -7.95 11.52
N ASP A 121 6.23 -8.93 12.22
CA ASP A 121 7.64 -8.89 12.63
C ASP A 121 8.59 -8.83 11.43
N GLN A 122 8.21 -9.44 10.31
CA GLN A 122 8.99 -9.38 9.07
C GLN A 122 9.13 -7.94 8.56
N VAL A 123 8.05 -7.17 8.53
CA VAL A 123 8.08 -5.76 8.12
C VAL A 123 8.86 -4.91 9.12
N LYS A 124 8.64 -5.11 10.42
CA LYS A 124 9.38 -4.40 11.46
C LYS A 124 10.89 -4.65 11.37
N ASN A 125 11.29 -5.89 11.19
CA ASN A 125 12.70 -6.26 11.03
C ASN A 125 13.29 -5.69 9.74
N TYR A 126 12.52 -5.69 8.65
CA TYR A 126 12.93 -5.07 7.39
C TYR A 126 13.20 -3.57 7.57
N ILE A 127 12.24 -2.83 8.14
CA ILE A 127 12.38 -1.39 8.40
C ILE A 127 13.59 -1.12 9.29
N TYR A 128 13.75 -1.88 10.37
CA TYR A 128 14.88 -1.74 11.27
C TYR A 128 16.23 -1.94 10.56
N SER A 129 16.36 -2.96 9.73
CA SER A 129 17.60 -3.24 9.00
C SER A 129 17.95 -2.13 8.00
N GLN A 130 16.96 -1.62 7.28
CA GLN A 130 17.14 -0.53 6.30
C GLN A 130 17.54 0.77 6.99
N PHE A 131 16.89 1.11 8.09
CA PHE A 131 17.23 2.31 8.86
C PHE A 131 18.61 2.21 9.51
N LYS A 132 18.98 1.05 10.04
CA LYS A 132 20.32 0.80 10.58
C LYS A 132 21.40 1.01 9.53
N GLU A 133 21.20 0.46 8.34
CA GLU A 133 22.13 0.63 7.22
C GLU A 133 22.22 2.10 6.80
N GLY A 134 21.09 2.79 6.65
CA GLY A 134 21.03 4.20 6.31
C GLY A 134 21.72 5.09 7.34
N ILE A 135 21.53 4.87 8.63
CA ILE A 135 22.21 5.58 9.71
C ILE A 135 23.72 5.36 9.63
N THR A 136 24.16 4.14 9.39
CA THR A 136 25.59 3.81 9.26
C THR A 136 26.24 4.59 8.12
N VAL A 137 25.58 4.64 6.97
CA VAL A 137 26.06 5.40 5.80
C VAL A 137 26.16 6.90 6.12
N GLU A 138 25.15 7.50 6.76
CA GLU A 138 25.18 8.92 7.12
C GLU A 138 26.26 9.25 8.16
N ILE A 139 26.44 8.42 9.18
CA ILE A 139 27.54 8.60 10.15
C ILE A 139 28.89 8.58 9.44
N ASN A 140 29.11 7.62 8.55
CA ASN A 140 30.37 7.54 7.80
C ASN A 140 30.62 8.76 6.93
N LYS A 141 29.60 9.31 6.26
CA LYS A 141 29.72 10.56 5.49
C LYS A 141 30.13 11.74 6.38
N ILE A 142 29.52 11.88 7.56
CA ILE A 142 29.83 12.94 8.52
C ILE A 142 31.28 12.81 9.01
N LEU A 143 31.72 11.61 9.37
CA LEU A 143 33.07 11.34 9.84
C LEU A 143 34.11 11.64 8.77
N ILE A 144 33.89 11.21 7.53
CA ILE A 144 34.79 11.47 6.40
C ILE A 144 34.91 12.98 6.16
N LYS A 145 33.77 13.70 6.18
CA LYS A 145 33.79 15.16 6.02
C LYS A 145 34.61 15.85 7.11
N GLN A 146 34.36 15.47 8.38
CA GLN A 146 35.13 16.08 9.52
C GLN A 146 36.63 15.80 9.42
N LEU A 147 37.01 14.57 8.99
CA LEU A 147 38.42 14.25 8.79
C LEU A 147 39.03 15.13 7.69
N ASN A 148 38.35 15.25 6.54
CA ASN A 148 38.84 16.06 5.43
C ASN A 148 38.96 17.55 5.81
N ASP A 149 37.98 18.10 6.54
CA ASP A 149 38.01 19.51 6.99
C ASP A 149 39.16 19.74 7.97
N ASN A 150 39.44 18.80 8.87
CA ASN A 150 40.57 18.90 9.80
C ASN A 150 41.92 18.81 9.10
N PHE A 151 42.08 18.02 8.05
CA PHE A 151 43.30 17.92 7.27
C PHE A 151 43.50 19.07 6.30
N ALA A 152 42.43 19.75 5.85
CA ALA A 152 42.52 20.90 4.97
C ALA A 152 43.04 22.19 5.68
N HIS A 153 43.02 22.24 7.02
CA HIS A 153 43.46 23.35 7.85
C HIS A 153 44.78 23.09 8.58
N SER A 154 45.44 22.00 8.32
CA SER A 154 46.79 21.70 8.81
C SER A 154 47.83 21.82 7.70
#